data_2221dabaf93d2698d2df2dbfce009c17
#
_entry.id   2221dabaf93d2698d2df2dbfce009c17
#
_cell.length_a   1.000
_cell.length_b   1.000
_cell.length_c   1.000
_cell.angle_alpha   90.00
_cell.angle_beta   90.00
_cell.angle_gamma   90.00
#
_symmetry.space_group_name_H-M   'P 1'
#
loop_
_entity.id
_entity.type
_entity.pdbx_description
1 polymer ?
#
loop_
_entity_poly.entity_id
_entity_poly.type
_entity_poly.pdbx_seq_one_letter_code
_entity_poly.pdbx_strand_id
1 'polypeptide(L)'
;MKQYLKKFAESIYFDLLGVALVVGIAIYSGYLNTRLDKFVDWGPWTALVPLGLISVINVGLSMISTRFTGRINWLGNIFGIVNVALSGAIDYILGNKAAPITYLITFLIYSVAIKTWSKSQEGKANTMSKERQMVWIAIFTVGSFGLSFLANFYGYGGNMNLLAYITTVAFALSLIANLLNTLKLTTQYHFWLIYNFVQLSKAFVQGNFANVGKYIFYIINSIGALFLWNDSEKPSEEA
;
A
#
# COMPACT_ATOMS: atom_id res chain seq x y z
N MET A 1 -22.12 -14.94 10.83
CA MET A 1 -20.91 -14.99 9.96
C MET A 1 -20.18 -13.65 9.88
N LYS A 2 -20.81 -12.52 9.49
CA LYS A 2 -20.16 -11.19 9.41
C LYS A 2 -19.46 -10.76 10.72
N GLN A 3 -20.10 -10.97 11.87
CA GLN A 3 -19.55 -10.57 13.18
C GLN A 3 -18.27 -11.36 13.56
N TYR A 4 -18.19 -12.62 13.20
CA TYR A 4 -16.99 -13.44 13.41
C TYR A 4 -15.84 -13.00 12.52
N LEU A 5 -16.13 -12.71 11.23
CA LEU A 5 -15.13 -12.17 10.29
C LEU A 5 -14.58 -10.81 10.76
N LYS A 6 -15.45 -9.95 11.28
CA LYS A 6 -15.05 -8.66 11.86
C LYS A 6 -14.12 -8.86 13.05
N LYS A 7 -14.53 -9.66 14.06
CA LYS A 7 -13.70 -9.97 15.24
C LYS A 7 -12.36 -10.59 14.85
N PHE A 8 -12.36 -11.50 13.86
CA PHE A 8 -11.11 -12.09 13.36
C PHE A 8 -10.23 -11.04 12.69
N ALA A 9 -10.77 -10.20 11.80
CA ALA A 9 -10.05 -9.13 11.13
C ALA A 9 -9.47 -8.08 12.10
N GLU A 10 -10.08 -7.88 13.27
CA GLU A 10 -9.59 -7.00 14.34
C GLU A 10 -8.58 -7.67 15.28
N SER A 11 -8.46 -9.00 15.23
CA SER A 11 -7.69 -9.78 16.19
C SER A 11 -6.18 -9.74 15.94
N ILE A 12 -5.40 -9.99 17.00
CA ILE A 12 -3.95 -10.21 16.93
C ILE A 12 -3.61 -11.46 16.12
N TYR A 13 -4.49 -12.46 16.08
CA TYR A 13 -4.27 -13.68 15.28
C TYR A 13 -4.22 -13.38 13.79
N PHE A 14 -5.00 -12.41 13.33
CA PHE A 14 -4.92 -11.96 11.95
C PHE A 14 -3.60 -11.25 11.65
N ASP A 15 -3.11 -10.44 12.60
CA ASP A 15 -1.80 -9.78 12.48
C ASP A 15 -0.66 -10.83 12.44
N LEU A 16 -0.71 -11.85 13.32
CA LEU A 16 0.25 -12.95 13.34
C LEU A 16 0.21 -13.78 12.05
N LEU A 17 -0.96 -14.02 11.48
CA LEU A 17 -1.10 -14.69 10.18
C LEU A 17 -0.36 -13.91 9.09
N GLY A 18 -0.51 -12.59 9.06
CA GLY A 18 0.20 -11.72 8.11
C GLY A 18 1.72 -11.83 8.26
N VAL A 19 2.21 -11.75 9.49
CA VAL A 19 3.65 -11.92 9.78
C VAL A 19 4.13 -13.31 9.34
N ALA A 20 3.39 -14.37 9.67
CA ALA A 20 3.73 -15.73 9.30
C ALA A 20 3.79 -15.91 7.77
N LEU A 21 2.85 -15.32 7.02
CA LEU A 21 2.86 -15.34 5.56
C LEU A 21 4.09 -14.64 4.98
N VAL A 22 4.41 -13.43 5.45
CA VAL A 22 5.55 -12.66 4.95
C VAL A 22 6.87 -13.35 5.25
N VAL A 23 7.09 -13.70 6.51
CA VAL A 23 8.35 -14.32 6.95
C VAL A 23 8.48 -15.73 6.36
N GLY A 24 7.40 -16.53 6.39
CA GLY A 24 7.39 -17.88 5.85
C GLY A 24 7.73 -17.92 4.35
N ILE A 25 7.13 -17.05 3.55
CA ILE A 25 7.40 -16.96 2.11
C ILE A 25 8.83 -16.43 1.86
N ALA A 26 9.30 -15.43 2.62
CA ALA A 26 10.66 -14.91 2.49
C ALA A 26 11.74 -15.95 2.85
N ILE A 27 11.49 -16.80 3.85
CA ILE A 27 12.38 -17.92 4.22
C ILE A 27 12.32 -19.00 3.14
N TYR A 28 11.13 -19.46 2.78
CA TYR A 28 10.94 -20.55 1.81
C TYR A 28 11.56 -20.25 0.44
N SER A 29 11.45 -18.99 -0.02
CA SER A 29 12.05 -18.53 -1.27
C SER A 29 13.55 -18.23 -1.20
N GLY A 30 14.17 -18.29 -0.01
CA GLY A 30 15.55 -17.86 0.22
C GLY A 30 15.76 -16.33 0.15
N TYR A 31 14.66 -15.55 0.01
CA TYR A 31 14.72 -14.10 -0.17
C TYR A 31 15.34 -13.38 1.03
N LEU A 32 15.18 -13.91 2.25
CA LEU A 32 15.72 -13.32 3.47
C LEU A 32 17.26 -13.14 3.41
N ASN A 33 17.97 -14.03 2.70
CA ASN A 33 19.40 -14.01 2.54
C ASN A 33 19.87 -13.15 1.35
N THR A 34 18.94 -12.50 0.65
CA THR A 34 19.26 -11.68 -0.52
C THR A 34 20.05 -10.45 -0.11
N ARG A 35 21.15 -10.21 -0.79
CA ARG A 35 22.06 -9.07 -0.60
C ARG A 35 21.82 -8.01 -1.68
N LEU A 36 22.27 -6.79 -1.39
CA LEU A 36 22.11 -5.64 -2.28
C LEU A 36 22.90 -5.78 -3.58
N ASP A 37 24.08 -6.38 -3.54
CA ASP A 37 24.99 -6.63 -4.69
C ASP A 37 24.35 -7.47 -5.80
N LYS A 38 23.29 -8.24 -5.49
CA LYS A 38 22.50 -8.97 -6.49
C LYS A 38 21.78 -8.05 -7.49
N PHE A 39 21.51 -6.80 -7.12
CA PHE A 39 20.68 -5.88 -7.90
C PHE A 39 21.45 -4.64 -8.38
N VAL A 40 22.47 -4.21 -7.64
CA VAL A 40 23.24 -3.01 -7.93
C VAL A 40 24.71 -3.23 -7.61
N ASP A 41 25.58 -2.71 -8.48
CA ASP A 41 27.03 -2.67 -8.28
C ASP A 41 27.47 -1.23 -7.92
N TRP A 42 27.39 -0.91 -6.64
CA TRP A 42 27.86 0.38 -6.09
C TRP A 42 29.15 0.22 -5.27
N GLY A 43 29.85 -0.90 -5.47
CA GLY A 43 31.08 -1.24 -4.80
C GLY A 43 30.99 -2.38 -3.78
N PRO A 44 32.11 -2.82 -3.21
CA PRO A 44 32.20 -4.05 -2.38
C PRO A 44 31.27 -4.05 -1.15
N TRP A 45 30.92 -2.88 -0.62
CA TRP A 45 30.05 -2.75 0.55
C TRP A 45 28.63 -3.25 0.29
N THR A 46 28.16 -3.31 -0.97
CA THR A 46 26.83 -3.78 -1.32
C THR A 46 26.59 -5.24 -0.93
N ALA A 47 27.64 -6.06 -0.91
CA ALA A 47 27.58 -7.46 -0.45
C ALA A 47 27.32 -7.59 1.06
N LEU A 48 27.54 -6.54 1.84
CA LEU A 48 27.30 -6.53 3.29
C LEU A 48 25.85 -6.15 3.64
N VAL A 49 25.12 -5.54 2.71
CA VAL A 49 23.75 -5.03 2.96
C VAL A 49 22.71 -6.14 2.80
N PRO A 50 22.01 -6.54 3.88
CA PRO A 50 21.01 -7.62 3.83
C PRO A 50 19.67 -7.10 3.30
N LEU A 51 19.56 -6.88 1.99
CA LEU A 51 18.37 -6.29 1.35
C LEU A 51 17.08 -7.08 1.66
N GLY A 52 17.16 -8.41 1.69
CA GLY A 52 16.02 -9.26 2.01
C GLY A 52 15.47 -9.00 3.42
N LEU A 53 16.36 -8.91 4.41
CA LEU A 53 15.99 -8.59 5.79
C LEU A 53 15.40 -7.18 5.91
N ILE A 54 16.02 -6.19 5.27
CA ILE A 54 15.54 -4.79 5.23
C ILE A 54 14.14 -4.75 4.61
N SER A 55 13.92 -5.50 3.53
CA SER A 55 12.61 -5.60 2.87
C SER A 55 11.54 -6.20 3.80
N VAL A 56 11.87 -7.26 4.55
CA VAL A 56 10.94 -7.88 5.51
C VAL A 56 10.59 -6.91 6.64
N ILE A 57 11.57 -6.18 7.18
CA ILE A 57 11.32 -5.14 8.21
C ILE A 57 10.42 -4.05 7.65
N ASN A 58 10.68 -3.57 6.43
CA ASN A 58 9.86 -2.57 5.77
C ASN A 58 8.42 -3.05 5.54
N VAL A 59 8.24 -4.34 5.21
CA VAL A 59 6.90 -4.95 5.11
C VAL A 59 6.20 -4.92 6.48
N GLY A 60 6.90 -5.18 7.57
CA GLY A 60 6.36 -5.04 8.93
C GLY A 60 5.82 -3.63 9.20
N LEU A 61 6.57 -2.58 8.86
CA LEU A 61 6.11 -1.17 8.97
C LEU A 61 4.87 -0.92 8.11
N SER A 62 4.86 -1.44 6.89
CA SER A 62 3.71 -1.35 5.97
C SER A 62 2.47 -2.02 6.55
N MET A 63 2.63 -3.19 7.19
CA MET A 63 1.52 -3.91 7.84
C MET A 63 0.95 -3.12 9.01
N ILE A 64 1.80 -2.54 9.86
CA ILE A 64 1.37 -1.68 10.96
C ILE A 64 0.55 -0.51 10.42
N SER A 65 1.05 0.20 9.40
CA SER A 65 0.34 1.29 8.74
C SER A 65 -1.06 0.86 8.27
N THR A 66 -1.13 -0.25 7.53
CA THR A 66 -2.37 -0.77 6.95
C THR A 66 -3.37 -1.19 8.03
N ARG A 67 -2.89 -1.78 9.14
CA ARG A 67 -3.76 -2.20 10.26
C ARG A 67 -4.33 -1.01 11.01
N PHE A 68 -3.54 0.02 11.28
CA PHE A 68 -4.06 1.26 11.88
C PHE A 68 -5.05 1.96 10.96
N THR A 69 -4.76 2.09 9.67
CA THR A 69 -5.68 2.67 8.68
C THR A 69 -6.99 1.85 8.59
N GLY A 70 -6.89 0.51 8.58
CA GLY A 70 -8.06 -0.37 8.58
C GLY A 70 -8.97 -0.20 9.79
N ARG A 71 -8.41 0.19 10.93
CA ARG A 71 -9.13 0.53 12.18
C ARG A 71 -9.52 2.02 12.27
N ILE A 72 -9.45 2.75 11.18
CA ILE A 72 -9.75 4.19 11.06
C ILE A 72 -8.92 5.04 12.05
N ASN A 73 -7.68 4.66 12.30
CA ASN A 73 -6.75 5.35 13.18
C ASN A 73 -5.72 6.15 12.37
N TRP A 74 -5.55 7.44 12.66
CA TRP A 74 -4.66 8.35 11.93
C TRP A 74 -3.17 7.98 12.01
N LEU A 75 -2.76 7.24 13.05
CA LEU A 75 -1.39 6.71 13.17
C LEU A 75 -1.00 5.84 11.96
N GLY A 76 -1.98 5.23 11.30
CA GLY A 76 -1.75 4.49 10.06
C GLY A 76 -1.05 5.33 8.99
N ASN A 77 -1.44 6.59 8.85
CA ASN A 77 -0.82 7.50 7.89
C ASN A 77 0.60 7.92 8.30
N ILE A 78 0.91 8.00 9.62
CA ILE A 78 2.28 8.26 10.10
C ILE A 78 3.20 7.09 9.77
N PHE A 79 2.81 5.86 10.12
CA PHE A 79 3.58 4.68 9.74
C PHE A 79 3.69 4.53 8.22
N GLY A 80 2.65 4.95 7.49
CA GLY A 80 2.64 5.01 6.02
C GLY A 80 3.74 5.90 5.47
N ILE A 81 3.95 7.09 6.03
CA ILE A 81 4.98 8.04 5.57
C ILE A 81 6.40 7.47 5.76
N VAL A 82 6.65 6.83 6.91
CA VAL A 82 7.94 6.17 7.17
C VAL A 82 8.17 5.00 6.20
N ASN A 83 7.13 4.19 6.00
CA ASN A 83 7.18 3.07 5.06
C ASN A 83 7.44 3.52 3.61
N VAL A 84 6.84 4.64 3.17
CA VAL A 84 6.98 5.16 1.80
C VAL A 84 8.44 5.44 1.44
N ALA A 85 9.23 6.04 2.35
CA ALA A 85 10.64 6.34 2.08
C ALA A 85 11.46 5.06 1.84
N LEU A 86 11.33 4.05 2.73
CA LEU A 86 12.03 2.78 2.59
C LEU A 86 11.53 1.97 1.39
N SER A 87 10.21 1.94 1.17
CA SER A 87 9.62 1.24 0.02
C SER A 87 10.08 1.83 -1.30
N GLY A 88 10.22 3.16 -1.39
CA GLY A 88 10.71 3.84 -2.60
C GLY A 88 12.15 3.45 -2.92
N ALA A 89 13.03 3.42 -1.92
CA ALA A 89 14.42 3.01 -2.10
C ALA A 89 14.52 1.54 -2.54
N ILE A 90 13.82 0.64 -1.86
CA ILE A 90 13.82 -0.80 -2.21
C ILE A 90 13.25 -1.02 -3.62
N ASP A 91 12.15 -0.37 -3.96
CA ASP A 91 11.49 -0.51 -5.24
C ASP A 91 12.36 0.01 -6.41
N TYR A 92 13.10 1.10 -6.18
CA TYR A 92 14.10 1.61 -7.13
C TYR A 92 15.22 0.60 -7.38
N ILE A 93 15.78 0.04 -6.30
CA ILE A 93 16.82 -1.01 -6.36
C ILE A 93 16.32 -2.22 -7.15
N LEU A 94 15.05 -2.60 -6.96
CA LEU A 94 14.42 -3.73 -7.66
C LEU A 94 13.95 -3.38 -9.08
N GLY A 95 14.41 -2.27 -9.65
CA GLY A 95 14.24 -1.90 -11.06
C GLY A 95 13.09 -0.96 -11.37
N ASN A 96 12.30 -0.50 -10.39
CA ASN A 96 11.31 0.54 -10.63
C ASN A 96 11.96 1.92 -10.72
N LYS A 97 12.39 2.31 -11.90
CA LYS A 97 13.08 3.59 -12.13
C LYS A 97 12.22 4.82 -11.87
N ALA A 98 10.91 4.69 -11.89
CA ALA A 98 9.99 5.78 -11.54
C ALA A 98 9.80 5.95 -10.01
N ALA A 99 10.33 5.05 -9.18
CA ALA A 99 10.13 5.08 -7.73
C ALA A 99 10.45 6.44 -7.09
N PRO A 100 11.55 7.16 -7.41
CA PRO A 100 11.83 8.46 -6.80
C PRO A 100 10.70 9.47 -6.98
N ILE A 101 10.06 9.49 -8.14
CA ILE A 101 8.96 10.41 -8.46
C ILE A 101 7.66 9.93 -7.79
N THR A 102 7.32 8.64 -7.97
CA THR A 102 6.03 8.09 -7.54
C THR A 102 5.91 8.04 -6.01
N TYR A 103 6.99 7.72 -5.31
CA TYR A 103 6.99 7.68 -3.85
C TYR A 103 7.05 9.07 -3.22
N LEU A 104 7.69 10.05 -3.86
CA LEU A 104 7.64 11.45 -3.42
C LEU A 104 6.19 11.99 -3.47
N ILE A 105 5.46 11.73 -4.56
CA ILE A 105 4.06 12.11 -4.68
C ILE A 105 3.23 11.42 -3.58
N THR A 106 3.45 10.12 -3.35
CA THR A 106 2.76 9.36 -2.30
C THR A 106 3.06 9.94 -0.91
N PHE A 107 4.30 10.30 -0.63
CA PHE A 107 4.71 10.96 0.62
C PHE A 107 3.92 12.26 0.86
N LEU A 108 3.78 13.10 -0.16
CA LEU A 108 3.00 14.34 -0.07
C LEU A 108 1.53 14.08 0.25
N ILE A 109 0.92 13.06 -0.39
CA ILE A 109 -0.47 12.69 -0.13
C ILE A 109 -0.66 12.18 1.31
N TYR A 110 0.24 11.34 1.82
CA TYR A 110 0.20 10.91 3.23
C TYR A 110 0.33 12.08 4.21
N SER A 111 1.16 13.09 3.87
CA SER A 111 1.29 14.30 4.69
C SER A 111 -0.02 15.07 4.79
N VAL A 112 -0.77 15.15 3.67
CA VAL A 112 -2.12 15.73 3.64
C VAL A 112 -3.10 14.86 4.45
N ALA A 113 -3.05 13.53 4.29
CA ALA A 113 -3.92 12.61 5.03
C ALA A 113 -3.72 12.74 6.55
N ILE A 114 -2.49 12.83 7.04
CA ILE A 114 -2.19 13.05 8.47
C ILE A 114 -2.90 14.31 8.96
N LYS A 115 -2.74 15.43 8.25
CA LYS A 115 -3.37 16.71 8.62
C LYS A 115 -4.89 16.65 8.60
N THR A 116 -5.48 15.91 7.67
CA THR A 116 -6.94 15.77 7.55
C THR A 116 -7.49 14.86 8.66
N TRP A 117 -6.86 13.72 8.87
CA TRP A 117 -7.33 12.72 9.83
C TRP A 117 -7.15 13.15 11.29
N SER A 118 -6.06 13.85 11.61
CA SER A 118 -5.80 14.35 12.99
C SER A 118 -6.87 15.34 13.47
N LYS A 119 -7.59 15.97 12.54
CA LYS A 119 -8.69 16.91 12.84
C LYS A 119 -10.07 16.26 12.81
N SER A 120 -10.18 15.00 12.38
CA SER A 120 -11.44 14.31 12.24
C SER A 120 -11.70 13.35 13.39
N GLN A 121 -12.98 13.00 13.63
CA GLN A 121 -13.33 12.03 14.66
C GLN A 121 -12.67 10.67 14.37
N GLU A 122 -11.97 10.13 15.36
CA GLU A 122 -11.35 8.81 15.29
C GLU A 122 -12.44 7.71 15.23
N GLY A 123 -12.14 6.60 14.55
CA GLY A 123 -13.05 5.47 14.46
C GLY A 123 -14.26 5.66 13.52
N LYS A 124 -14.42 6.82 12.88
CA LYS A 124 -15.52 7.07 11.94
C LYS A 124 -15.03 7.40 10.54
N ALA A 125 -15.61 6.72 9.54
CA ALA A 125 -15.46 7.09 8.14
C ALA A 125 -16.27 8.38 7.84
N ASN A 126 -15.87 9.07 6.78
CA ASN A 126 -16.61 10.25 6.32
C ASN A 126 -17.80 9.79 5.46
N THR A 127 -18.94 10.44 5.65
CA THR A 127 -20.14 10.20 4.84
C THR A 127 -20.26 11.26 3.75
N MET A 128 -20.44 10.82 2.51
CA MET A 128 -20.60 11.69 1.35
C MET A 128 -21.70 11.11 0.44
N SER A 129 -22.52 11.96 -0.18
CA SER A 129 -23.55 11.47 -1.13
C SER A 129 -22.89 10.68 -2.27
N LYS A 130 -23.58 9.66 -2.77
CA LYS A 130 -23.08 8.79 -3.85
C LYS A 130 -22.68 9.56 -5.10
N GLU A 131 -23.46 10.58 -5.47
CA GLU A 131 -23.19 11.43 -6.63
C GLU A 131 -21.86 12.19 -6.46
N ARG A 132 -21.65 12.81 -5.29
CA ARG A 132 -20.40 13.51 -4.98
C ARG A 132 -19.21 12.56 -4.93
N GLN A 133 -19.38 11.35 -4.37
CA GLN A 133 -18.34 10.33 -4.39
C GLN A 133 -17.97 9.93 -5.82
N MET A 134 -18.95 9.69 -6.70
CA MET A 134 -18.71 9.35 -8.11
C MET A 134 -17.95 10.45 -8.84
N VAL A 135 -18.25 11.71 -8.61
CA VAL A 135 -17.53 12.85 -9.20
C VAL A 135 -16.07 12.83 -8.76
N TRP A 136 -15.79 12.68 -7.45
CA TRP A 136 -14.41 12.60 -6.96
C TRP A 136 -13.67 11.38 -7.49
N ILE A 137 -14.30 10.22 -7.55
CA ILE A 137 -13.71 9.01 -8.12
C ILE A 137 -13.33 9.25 -9.58
N ALA A 138 -14.21 9.85 -10.39
CA ALA A 138 -13.94 10.14 -11.78
C ALA A 138 -12.74 11.10 -11.94
N ILE A 139 -12.72 12.21 -11.18
CA ILE A 139 -11.62 13.19 -11.20
C ILE A 139 -10.30 12.52 -10.78
N PHE A 140 -10.31 11.77 -9.68
CA PHE A 140 -9.11 11.08 -9.18
C PHE A 140 -8.64 9.99 -10.15
N THR A 141 -9.55 9.27 -10.79
CA THR A 141 -9.20 8.24 -11.78
C THR A 141 -8.48 8.86 -12.97
N VAL A 142 -9.08 9.86 -13.63
CA VAL A 142 -8.48 10.52 -14.79
C VAL A 142 -7.14 11.15 -14.43
N GLY A 143 -7.09 11.93 -13.35
CA GLY A 143 -5.88 12.60 -12.90
C GLY A 143 -4.78 11.62 -12.48
N SER A 144 -5.13 10.55 -11.78
CA SER A 144 -4.15 9.54 -11.30
C SER A 144 -3.57 8.74 -12.46
N PHE A 145 -4.36 8.32 -13.43
CA PHE A 145 -3.83 7.60 -14.60
C PHE A 145 -2.94 8.50 -15.45
N GLY A 146 -3.34 9.76 -15.70
CA GLY A 146 -2.51 10.74 -16.41
C GLY A 146 -1.18 11.00 -15.71
N LEU A 147 -1.22 11.30 -14.41
CA LEU A 147 -0.01 11.58 -13.62
C LEU A 147 0.88 10.33 -13.52
N SER A 148 0.28 9.16 -13.33
CA SER A 148 1.00 7.89 -13.25
C SER A 148 1.71 7.55 -14.54
N PHE A 149 1.03 7.72 -15.68
CA PHE A 149 1.65 7.51 -16.99
C PHE A 149 2.84 8.45 -17.19
N LEU A 150 2.68 9.74 -16.94
CA LEU A 150 3.76 10.71 -17.08
C LEU A 150 4.94 10.39 -16.16
N ALA A 151 4.68 10.12 -14.87
CA ALA A 151 5.74 9.81 -13.91
C ALA A 151 6.55 8.57 -14.32
N ASN A 152 5.87 7.52 -14.79
CA ASN A 152 6.56 6.30 -15.24
C ASN A 152 7.24 6.51 -16.61
N PHE A 153 6.61 7.17 -17.55
CA PHE A 153 7.20 7.48 -18.84
C PHE A 153 8.54 8.22 -18.69
N TYR A 154 8.56 9.29 -17.90
CA TYR A 154 9.80 10.03 -17.61
C TYR A 154 10.77 9.24 -16.75
N GLY A 155 10.30 8.53 -15.71
CA GLY A 155 11.15 7.72 -14.83
C GLY A 155 11.88 6.60 -15.58
N TYR A 156 11.25 6.01 -16.60
CA TYR A 156 11.85 4.98 -17.46
C TYR A 156 12.51 5.55 -18.73
N GLY A 157 12.63 6.88 -18.86
CA GLY A 157 13.26 7.51 -20.02
C GLY A 157 12.56 7.20 -21.35
N GLY A 158 11.23 7.07 -21.34
CA GLY A 158 10.41 6.71 -22.50
C GLY A 158 10.38 5.22 -22.85
N ASN A 159 11.21 4.39 -22.20
CA ASN A 159 11.27 2.95 -22.49
C ASN A 159 10.28 2.16 -21.61
N MET A 160 9.05 2.03 -22.08
CA MET A 160 7.95 1.38 -21.37
C MET A 160 8.01 -0.14 -21.53
N ASN A 161 8.74 -0.81 -20.61
CA ASN A 161 8.77 -2.27 -20.51
C ASN A 161 7.62 -2.82 -19.64
N LEU A 162 7.52 -4.14 -19.49
CA LEU A 162 6.49 -4.80 -18.68
C LEU A 162 6.41 -4.24 -17.25
N LEU A 163 7.56 -4.05 -16.58
CA LEU A 163 7.61 -3.51 -15.23
C LEU A 163 7.09 -2.05 -15.19
N ALA A 164 7.42 -1.23 -16.20
CA ALA A 164 6.93 0.13 -16.33
C ALA A 164 5.39 0.18 -16.47
N TYR A 165 4.80 -0.69 -17.27
CA TYR A 165 3.34 -0.77 -17.40
C TYR A 165 2.67 -1.22 -16.10
N ILE A 166 3.19 -2.28 -15.44
CA ILE A 166 2.66 -2.74 -14.16
C ILE A 166 2.78 -1.65 -13.10
N THR A 167 3.91 -0.94 -13.02
CA THR A 167 4.09 0.16 -12.07
C THR A 167 3.18 1.34 -12.37
N THR A 168 2.90 1.62 -13.65
CA THR A 168 1.95 2.67 -14.03
C THR A 168 0.55 2.37 -13.50
N VAL A 169 0.03 1.17 -13.74
CA VAL A 169 -1.29 0.76 -13.25
C VAL A 169 -1.32 0.73 -11.72
N ALA A 170 -0.30 0.16 -11.09
CA ALA A 170 -0.20 0.11 -9.63
C ALA A 170 -0.16 1.50 -9.02
N PHE A 171 0.63 2.43 -9.57
CA PHE A 171 0.72 3.77 -9.04
C PHE A 171 -0.58 4.57 -9.23
N ALA A 172 -1.25 4.44 -10.38
CA ALA A 172 -2.57 5.07 -10.59
C ALA A 172 -3.60 4.61 -9.55
N LEU A 173 -3.72 3.29 -9.32
CA LEU A 173 -4.62 2.73 -8.32
C LEU A 173 -4.28 3.18 -6.90
N SER A 174 -2.99 3.23 -6.57
CA SER A 174 -2.50 3.72 -5.29
C SER A 174 -2.83 5.20 -5.08
N LEU A 175 -2.69 6.04 -6.11
CA LEU A 175 -3.06 7.46 -6.04
C LEU A 175 -4.55 7.63 -5.76
N ILE A 176 -5.42 6.93 -6.51
CA ILE A 176 -6.87 6.98 -6.30
C ILE A 176 -7.20 6.57 -4.86
N ALA A 177 -6.67 5.43 -4.42
CA ALA A 177 -6.93 4.93 -3.08
C ALA A 177 -6.44 5.89 -1.99
N ASN A 178 -5.24 6.46 -2.12
CA ASN A 178 -4.69 7.42 -1.16
C ASN A 178 -5.45 8.76 -1.16
N LEU A 179 -5.91 9.25 -2.32
CA LEU A 179 -6.74 10.44 -2.39
C LEU A 179 -8.10 10.23 -1.74
N LEU A 180 -8.73 9.07 -1.95
CA LEU A 180 -9.94 8.67 -1.23
C LEU A 180 -9.69 8.48 0.27
N ASN A 181 -8.50 7.97 0.65
CA ASN A 181 -8.06 7.88 2.04
C ASN A 181 -7.94 9.27 2.70
N THR A 182 -7.44 10.29 1.99
CA THR A 182 -7.40 11.66 2.55
C THR A 182 -8.80 12.19 2.85
N LEU A 183 -9.80 11.79 2.08
CA LEU A 183 -11.21 12.10 2.30
C LEU A 183 -11.89 11.16 3.30
N LYS A 184 -11.19 10.13 3.78
CA LYS A 184 -11.68 9.14 4.75
C LYS A 184 -12.91 8.37 4.25
N LEU A 185 -12.94 8.04 2.94
CA LEU A 185 -14.05 7.35 2.29
C LEU A 185 -13.82 5.83 2.21
N THR A 186 -14.84 5.04 2.52
CA THR A 186 -14.81 3.56 2.46
C THR A 186 -14.47 3.04 1.07
N THR A 187 -14.88 3.74 0.02
CA THR A 187 -14.62 3.37 -1.38
C THR A 187 -13.14 3.19 -1.72
N GLN A 188 -12.20 3.74 -0.94
CA GLN A 188 -10.78 3.50 -1.10
C GLN A 188 -10.41 2.02 -1.12
N TYR A 189 -11.12 1.16 -0.36
CA TYR A 189 -10.77 -0.26 -0.22
C TYR A 189 -11.05 -1.09 -1.47
N HIS A 190 -11.95 -0.66 -2.35
CA HIS A 190 -12.13 -1.28 -3.67
C HIS A 190 -10.88 -1.08 -4.54
N PHE A 191 -10.30 0.13 -4.51
CA PHE A 191 -9.07 0.44 -5.23
C PHE A 191 -7.87 -0.25 -4.59
N TRP A 192 -7.79 -0.32 -3.26
CA TRP A 192 -6.76 -1.08 -2.57
C TRP A 192 -6.80 -2.56 -2.90
N LEU A 193 -7.99 -3.15 -3.04
CA LEU A 193 -8.13 -4.56 -3.40
C LEU A 193 -7.54 -4.83 -4.79
N ILE A 194 -7.91 -4.03 -5.80
CA ILE A 194 -7.39 -4.16 -7.18
C ILE A 194 -5.88 -3.88 -7.18
N TYR A 195 -5.44 -2.83 -6.51
CA TYR A 195 -4.03 -2.48 -6.35
C TYR A 195 -3.21 -3.66 -5.81
N ASN A 196 -3.70 -4.36 -4.80
CA ASN A 196 -2.98 -5.47 -4.19
C ASN A 196 -2.77 -6.64 -5.15
N PHE A 197 -3.71 -6.93 -6.06
CA PHE A 197 -3.52 -7.92 -7.12
C PHE A 197 -2.44 -7.48 -8.13
N VAL A 198 -2.46 -6.21 -8.55
CA VAL A 198 -1.45 -5.67 -9.46
C VAL A 198 -0.06 -5.68 -8.81
N GLN A 199 0.03 -5.32 -7.55
CA GLN A 199 1.29 -5.33 -6.80
C GLN A 199 1.80 -6.76 -6.51
N LEU A 200 0.91 -7.72 -6.33
CA LEU A 200 1.28 -9.13 -6.22
C LEU A 200 1.98 -9.58 -7.51
N SER A 201 1.42 -9.25 -8.67
CA SER A 201 2.03 -9.54 -9.97
C SER A 201 3.39 -8.83 -10.13
N LYS A 202 3.48 -7.55 -9.72
CA LYS A 202 4.74 -6.79 -9.72
C LYS A 202 5.81 -7.45 -8.84
N ALA A 203 5.42 -7.90 -7.63
CA ALA A 203 6.33 -8.54 -6.69
C ALA A 203 6.94 -9.82 -7.26
N PHE A 204 6.17 -10.62 -8.03
CA PHE A 204 6.69 -11.78 -8.75
C PHE A 204 7.68 -11.36 -9.85
N VAL A 205 7.36 -10.37 -10.66
CA VAL A 205 8.26 -9.85 -11.72
C VAL A 205 9.58 -9.35 -11.14
N GLN A 206 9.55 -8.72 -9.97
CA GLN A 206 10.74 -8.21 -9.28
C GLN A 206 11.49 -9.27 -8.45
N GLY A 207 10.93 -10.48 -8.27
CA GLY A 207 11.48 -11.47 -7.34
C GLY A 207 11.49 -11.03 -5.88
N ASN A 208 10.60 -10.09 -5.49
CA ASN A 208 10.47 -9.61 -4.12
C ASN A 208 9.46 -10.46 -3.34
N PHE A 209 9.92 -11.59 -2.83
CA PHE A 209 9.06 -12.56 -2.16
C PHE A 209 8.54 -12.10 -0.78
N ALA A 210 9.20 -11.15 -0.12
CA ALA A 210 8.63 -10.49 1.06
C ALA A 210 7.33 -9.74 0.68
N ASN A 211 7.33 -9.03 -0.46
CA ASN A 211 6.15 -8.37 -0.98
C ASN A 211 5.09 -9.35 -1.49
N VAL A 212 5.45 -10.52 -2.02
CA VAL A 212 4.48 -11.56 -2.37
C VAL A 212 3.64 -11.93 -1.14
N GLY A 213 4.26 -12.26 -0.01
CA GLY A 213 3.57 -12.54 1.25
C GLY A 213 2.71 -11.38 1.72
N LYS A 214 3.24 -10.15 1.67
CA LYS A 214 2.51 -8.93 2.02
C LYS A 214 1.22 -8.77 1.21
N TYR A 215 1.29 -8.87 -0.11
CA TYR A 215 0.11 -8.60 -0.95
C TYR A 215 -0.94 -9.70 -0.88
N ILE A 216 -0.58 -10.96 -0.64
CA ILE A 216 -1.53 -12.01 -0.29
C ILE A 216 -2.29 -11.62 0.98
N PHE A 217 -1.59 -11.21 2.03
CA PHE A 217 -2.21 -10.75 3.27
C PHE A 217 -3.09 -9.51 3.03
N TYR A 218 -2.65 -8.55 2.23
CA TYR A 218 -3.38 -7.31 1.97
C TYR A 218 -4.65 -7.49 1.17
N ILE A 219 -4.72 -8.48 0.28
CA ILE A 219 -5.97 -8.85 -0.40
C ILE A 219 -7.01 -9.25 0.65
N ILE A 220 -6.65 -10.12 1.59
CA ILE A 220 -7.54 -10.57 2.66
C ILE A 220 -7.91 -9.40 3.59
N ASN A 221 -6.92 -8.57 3.96
CA ASN A 221 -7.14 -7.41 4.83
C ASN A 221 -8.05 -6.35 4.18
N SER A 222 -7.94 -6.12 2.87
CA SER A 222 -8.80 -5.15 2.17
C SER A 222 -10.26 -5.56 2.21
N ILE A 223 -10.55 -6.86 2.09
CA ILE A 223 -11.90 -7.41 2.22
C ILE A 223 -12.41 -7.20 3.66
N GLY A 224 -11.60 -7.52 4.67
CA GLY A 224 -11.94 -7.28 6.08
C GLY A 224 -12.20 -5.80 6.39
N ALA A 225 -11.35 -4.92 5.89
CA ALA A 225 -11.49 -3.48 6.09
C ALA A 225 -12.75 -2.90 5.43
N LEU A 226 -13.16 -3.40 4.27
CA LEU A 226 -14.45 -3.01 3.65
C LEU A 226 -15.63 -3.24 4.59
N PHE A 227 -15.66 -4.38 5.30
CA PHE A 227 -16.73 -4.64 6.27
C PHE A 227 -16.67 -3.70 7.47
N LEU A 228 -15.48 -3.41 8.00
CA LEU A 228 -15.30 -2.52 9.15
C LEU A 228 -15.73 -1.08 8.83
N TRP A 229 -15.33 -0.58 7.68
CA TRP A 229 -15.61 0.79 7.28
C TRP A 229 -17.07 1.00 6.91
N ASN A 230 -17.71 0.05 6.20
CA ASN A 230 -19.14 0.10 5.90
C ASN A 230 -20.01 0.15 7.17
N ASP A 231 -19.60 -0.54 8.23
CA ASP A 231 -20.30 -0.47 9.52
C ASP A 231 -20.13 0.89 10.20
N SER A 232 -18.98 1.55 10.01
CA SER A 232 -18.68 2.87 10.60
C SER A 232 -19.39 4.04 9.90
N GLU A 233 -19.88 3.83 8.66
CA GLU A 233 -20.68 4.82 7.92
C GLU A 233 -22.14 4.86 8.35
N LYS A 234 -22.63 3.81 9.01
CA LYS A 234 -24.04 3.80 9.49
C LYS A 234 -24.22 4.84 10.59
N PRO A 235 -25.31 5.63 10.57
CA PRO A 235 -25.69 6.43 11.71
C PRO A 235 -25.79 5.50 12.94
N SER A 236 -25.27 5.91 14.08
CA SER A 236 -25.58 5.22 15.32
C SER A 236 -27.10 5.20 15.47
N GLU A 237 -27.72 4.04 15.25
CA GLU A 237 -29.07 3.79 15.72
C GLU A 237 -29.01 3.78 17.24
N GLU A 238 -28.92 4.99 17.84
CA GLU A 238 -29.08 5.15 19.28
C GLU A 238 -29.14 6.64 19.62
N ALA A 239 -30.29 7.08 20.03
CA ALA A 239 -30.45 7.69 21.35
C ALA A 239 -31.92 7.66 21.71
#